data_00904e69f7d2aa321028736c5e9f92af
#
_entry.id   00904e69f7d2aa321028736c5e9f92af
#
_cell.length_a   1.000
_cell.length_b   1.000
_cell.length_c   1.000
_cell.angle_alpha   90.00
_cell.angle_beta   90.00
_cell.angle_gamma   90.00
#
_symmetry.space_group_name_H-M   'P 1'
#
loop_
_entity.id
_entity.type
_entity.pdbx_description
1 polymer ?
#
loop_
_entity_poly.entity_id
_entity_poly.type
_entity_poly.pdbx_seq_one_letter_code
_entity_poly.pdbx_strand_id
1 'polypeptide(L)'
;MVGSPYFYKGYPAYYRTGNPMGIYSSFNSTSLAHHFLVWKACKKANLRWKRARYMLLGDDIVIANDRLASEYKKLLAEWDIEIQYSKTHESPYGFEFAKQIRLHGINVSPFPLAALYERRCETISSIAIIVQEFDYKCWNTDLMSDLGNYLVKVLGWNRTRWSKFKPTLNLVISFLKTLQGK
;
A
#
# COMPACT_ATOMS: atom_id res chain seq x y z
N MET A 1 -13.74 -0.30 -27.02
CA MET A 1 -13.64 0.95 -26.21
C MET A 1 -12.56 1.88 -26.71
N VAL A 2 -11.44 1.37 -27.24
CA VAL A 2 -10.50 2.18 -28.01
C VAL A 2 -11.22 2.54 -29.31
N GLY A 3 -11.43 3.83 -29.58
CA GLY A 3 -12.14 4.31 -30.76
C GLY A 3 -13.51 4.95 -30.50
N SER A 4 -14.06 4.85 -29.29
CA SER A 4 -15.27 5.63 -28.93
C SER A 4 -14.87 7.03 -28.46
N PRO A 5 -15.50 8.10 -28.95
CA PRO A 5 -15.18 9.45 -28.53
C PRO A 5 -15.67 9.73 -27.10
N TYR A 6 -14.84 10.45 -26.32
CA TYR A 6 -15.25 11.16 -25.12
C TYR A 6 -15.49 12.62 -25.49
N PHE A 7 -16.52 13.25 -24.94
CA PHE A 7 -16.77 14.65 -25.23
C PHE A 7 -16.30 15.52 -24.05
N TYR A 8 -15.41 16.46 -24.35
CA TYR A 8 -15.01 17.50 -23.42
C TYR A 8 -15.34 18.87 -23.99
N LYS A 9 -16.20 19.64 -23.32
CA LYS A 9 -16.71 20.94 -23.80
C LYS A 9 -17.25 20.91 -25.24
N GLY A 10 -17.92 19.83 -25.63
CA GLY A 10 -18.46 19.63 -26.96
C GLY A 10 -17.49 19.14 -28.03
N TYR A 11 -16.21 18.98 -27.72
CA TYR A 11 -15.19 18.46 -28.63
C TYR A 11 -14.94 16.96 -28.40
N PRO A 12 -14.84 16.14 -29.45
CA PRO A 12 -14.56 14.72 -29.31
C PRO A 12 -13.07 14.52 -28.99
N ALA A 13 -12.79 13.77 -27.95
CA ALA A 13 -11.47 13.30 -27.57
C ALA A 13 -11.40 11.77 -27.69
N TYR A 14 -10.32 11.23 -28.24
CA TYR A 14 -10.13 9.81 -28.47
C TYR A 14 -8.95 9.27 -27.70
N TYR A 15 -9.13 8.13 -27.04
CA TYR A 15 -8.00 7.35 -26.54
C TYR A 15 -7.32 6.64 -27.72
N ARG A 16 -6.05 6.92 -27.94
CA ARG A 16 -5.25 6.26 -28.98
C ARG A 16 -4.55 5.01 -28.47
N THR A 17 -4.14 5.01 -27.20
CA THR A 17 -3.41 3.90 -26.56
C THR A 17 -3.85 3.75 -25.11
N GLY A 18 -3.67 2.56 -24.56
CA GLY A 18 -3.90 2.28 -23.15
C GLY A 18 -5.37 2.02 -22.81
N ASN A 19 -5.63 1.89 -21.53
CA ASN A 19 -6.96 1.69 -20.96
C ASN A 19 -7.43 2.99 -20.30
N PRO A 20 -8.63 3.50 -20.62
CA PRO A 20 -9.18 4.68 -19.94
C PRO A 20 -9.33 4.43 -18.45
N MET A 21 -8.86 5.38 -17.62
CA MET A 21 -9.06 5.33 -16.17
C MET A 21 -10.54 5.43 -15.82
N GLY A 22 -10.97 4.68 -14.80
CA GLY A 22 -12.37 4.69 -14.32
C GLY A 22 -13.32 3.77 -15.07
N ILE A 23 -12.88 3.08 -16.11
CA ILE A 23 -13.67 2.02 -16.74
C ILE A 23 -13.64 0.76 -15.87
N TYR A 24 -14.77 0.07 -15.79
CA TYR A 24 -14.91 -1.18 -15.08
C TYR A 24 -13.82 -2.18 -15.51
N SER A 25 -13.13 -2.79 -14.55
CA SER A 25 -11.98 -3.71 -14.74
C SER A 25 -10.71 -3.09 -15.36
N SER A 26 -10.61 -1.79 -15.60
CA SER A 26 -9.38 -1.17 -16.14
C SER A 26 -8.15 -1.46 -15.27
N PHE A 27 -8.29 -1.38 -13.94
CA PHE A 27 -7.22 -1.68 -12.99
C PHE A 27 -6.74 -3.15 -13.10
N ASN A 28 -7.66 -4.10 -13.17
CA ASN A 28 -7.34 -5.53 -13.30
C ASN A 28 -6.67 -5.83 -14.63
N SER A 29 -7.15 -5.25 -15.72
CA SER A 29 -6.57 -5.42 -17.06
C SER A 29 -5.16 -4.85 -17.14
N THR A 30 -4.92 -3.67 -16.56
CA THR A 30 -3.60 -3.05 -16.50
C THR A 30 -2.65 -3.88 -15.65
N SER A 31 -3.09 -4.37 -14.49
CA SER A 31 -2.29 -5.26 -13.63
C SER A 31 -1.91 -6.55 -14.36
N LEU A 32 -2.84 -7.16 -15.10
CA LEU A 32 -2.57 -8.36 -15.89
C LEU A 32 -1.55 -8.10 -17.01
N ALA A 33 -1.72 -7.00 -17.74
CA ALA A 33 -0.76 -6.58 -18.77
C ALA A 33 0.64 -6.33 -18.19
N HIS A 34 0.71 -5.73 -17.01
CA HIS A 34 1.96 -5.50 -16.31
C HIS A 34 2.63 -6.80 -15.84
N HIS A 35 1.88 -7.76 -15.32
CA HIS A 35 2.39 -9.12 -15.03
C HIS A 35 2.92 -9.80 -16.28
N PHE A 36 2.29 -9.63 -17.45
CA PHE A 36 2.78 -10.14 -18.72
C PHE A 36 4.11 -9.51 -19.13
N LEU A 37 4.31 -8.22 -18.92
CA LEU A 37 5.60 -7.53 -19.12
C LEU A 37 6.71 -8.17 -18.26
N VAL A 38 6.44 -8.37 -16.96
CA VAL A 38 7.40 -9.02 -16.05
C VAL A 38 7.70 -10.45 -16.50
N TRP A 39 6.70 -11.22 -16.92
CA TRP A 39 6.91 -12.56 -17.46
C TRP A 39 7.81 -12.54 -18.71
N LYS A 40 7.61 -11.59 -19.62
CA LYS A 40 8.45 -11.41 -20.80
C LYS A 40 9.89 -11.05 -20.44
N ALA A 41 10.08 -10.15 -19.46
CA ALA A 41 11.37 -9.79 -18.91
C ALA A 41 12.07 -11.01 -18.26
N CYS A 42 11.34 -11.86 -17.52
CA CYS A 42 11.87 -13.12 -16.98
C CYS A 42 12.40 -14.03 -18.07
N LYS A 43 11.68 -14.18 -19.19
CA LYS A 43 12.13 -14.98 -20.33
C LYS A 43 13.43 -14.41 -20.93
N LYS A 44 13.53 -13.10 -21.15
CA LYS A 44 14.75 -12.45 -21.64
C LYS A 44 15.92 -12.59 -20.64
N ALA A 45 15.64 -12.53 -19.33
CA ALA A 45 16.62 -12.74 -18.27
C ALA A 45 17.01 -14.23 -18.06
N ASN A 46 16.40 -15.17 -18.80
CA ASN A 46 16.53 -16.62 -18.59
C ASN A 46 16.21 -17.06 -17.15
N LEU A 47 15.16 -16.47 -16.58
CA LEU A 47 14.66 -16.76 -15.23
C LEU A 47 13.32 -17.50 -15.31
N ARG A 48 13.11 -18.45 -14.40
CA ARG A 48 11.81 -19.09 -14.23
C ARG A 48 10.85 -18.11 -13.55
N TRP A 49 9.77 -17.71 -14.22
CA TRP A 49 8.79 -16.77 -13.69
C TRP A 49 8.26 -17.14 -12.28
N LYS A 50 8.00 -18.43 -12.03
CA LYS A 50 7.58 -18.93 -10.70
C LYS A 50 8.58 -18.68 -9.58
N ARG A 51 9.85 -18.35 -9.90
CA ARG A 51 10.92 -18.02 -8.94
C ARG A 51 11.28 -16.54 -8.97
N ALA A 52 10.62 -15.76 -9.81
CA ALA A 52 10.84 -14.31 -9.86
C ALA A 52 10.35 -13.67 -8.57
N ARG A 53 11.24 -12.88 -7.95
CA ARG A 53 10.91 -12.13 -6.75
C ARG A 53 10.51 -10.72 -7.15
N TYR A 54 9.22 -10.47 -7.24
CA TYR A 54 8.67 -9.14 -7.49
C TYR A 54 7.31 -9.01 -6.81
N MET A 55 6.91 -7.78 -6.56
CA MET A 55 5.57 -7.38 -6.12
C MET A 55 5.03 -6.37 -7.12
N LEU A 56 3.73 -6.46 -7.42
CA LEU A 56 3.09 -5.61 -8.39
C LEU A 56 1.69 -5.23 -7.91
N LEU A 57 1.37 -3.95 -7.97
CA LEU A 57 0.05 -3.41 -7.66
C LEU A 57 -0.24 -2.23 -8.59
N GLY A 58 -1.07 -2.44 -9.61
CA GLY A 58 -1.36 -1.43 -10.63
C GLY A 58 -0.09 -1.03 -11.39
N ASP A 59 0.35 0.20 -11.20
CA ASP A 59 1.58 0.78 -11.76
C ASP A 59 2.81 0.62 -10.83
N ASP A 60 2.59 0.38 -9.54
CA ASP A 60 3.68 0.15 -8.59
C ASP A 60 4.30 -1.23 -8.77
N ILE A 61 5.62 -1.29 -8.92
CA ILE A 61 6.38 -2.54 -9.00
C ILE A 61 7.66 -2.48 -8.17
N VAL A 62 7.95 -3.57 -7.46
CA VAL A 62 9.24 -3.80 -6.81
C VAL A 62 9.83 -5.11 -7.34
N ILE A 63 11.07 -5.07 -7.81
CA ILE A 63 11.80 -6.23 -8.34
C ILE A 63 13.04 -6.47 -7.50
N ALA A 64 13.11 -7.63 -6.83
CA ALA A 64 14.23 -8.01 -5.96
C ALA A 64 15.28 -8.87 -6.69
N ASN A 65 15.55 -8.59 -7.96
CA ASN A 65 16.57 -9.27 -8.76
C ASN A 65 17.10 -8.32 -9.84
N ASP A 66 18.38 -7.97 -9.78
CA ASP A 66 19.00 -6.96 -10.64
C ASP A 66 18.96 -7.36 -12.12
N ARG A 67 19.18 -8.65 -12.43
CA ARG A 67 19.10 -9.14 -13.80
C ARG A 67 17.70 -8.99 -14.38
N LEU A 68 16.68 -9.32 -13.59
CA LEU A 68 15.29 -9.12 -14.00
C LEU A 68 14.95 -7.65 -14.15
N ALA A 69 15.39 -6.80 -13.22
CA ALA A 69 15.18 -5.36 -13.27
C ALA A 69 15.80 -4.72 -14.50
N SER A 70 17.02 -5.13 -14.87
CA SER A 70 17.70 -4.67 -16.09
C SER A 70 16.92 -5.05 -17.35
N GLU A 71 16.52 -6.31 -17.50
CA GLU A 71 15.75 -6.75 -18.67
C GLU A 71 14.34 -6.15 -18.72
N TYR A 72 13.73 -5.91 -17.56
CA TYR A 72 12.45 -5.22 -17.47
C TYR A 72 12.57 -3.76 -17.95
N LYS A 73 13.61 -3.01 -17.53
CA LYS A 73 13.86 -1.64 -18.02
C LYS A 73 14.11 -1.59 -19.53
N LYS A 74 14.89 -2.53 -20.07
CA LYS A 74 15.12 -2.64 -21.52
C LYS A 74 13.81 -2.89 -22.27
N LEU A 75 12.95 -3.75 -21.74
CA LEU A 75 11.66 -4.08 -22.35
C LEU A 75 10.72 -2.88 -22.35
N LEU A 76 10.69 -2.07 -21.28
CA LEU A 76 9.91 -0.84 -21.24
C LEU A 76 10.40 0.16 -22.30
N ALA A 77 11.72 0.33 -22.45
CA ALA A 77 12.30 1.17 -23.48
C ALA A 77 11.99 0.68 -24.90
N GLU A 78 12.04 -0.65 -25.15
CA GLU A 78 11.64 -1.24 -26.44
C GLU A 78 10.16 -0.97 -26.80
N TRP A 79 9.31 -0.82 -25.78
CA TRP A 79 7.86 -0.61 -25.96
C TRP A 79 7.45 0.84 -25.82
N ASP A 80 8.43 1.76 -25.78
CA ASP A 80 8.21 3.20 -25.63
C ASP A 80 7.36 3.56 -24.39
N ILE A 81 7.59 2.82 -23.30
CA ILE A 81 6.96 3.07 -21.99
C ILE A 81 7.92 3.85 -21.12
N GLU A 82 7.56 5.08 -20.80
CA GLU A 82 8.38 5.97 -19.98
C GLU A 82 8.43 5.52 -18.50
N ILE A 83 9.65 5.49 -17.96
CA ILE A 83 9.91 5.27 -16.54
C ILE A 83 10.03 6.63 -15.86
N GLN A 84 9.25 6.88 -14.83
CA GLN A 84 9.36 8.08 -14.02
C GLN A 84 10.53 7.95 -13.03
N TYR A 85 11.74 8.30 -13.46
CA TYR A 85 12.96 8.18 -12.65
C TYR A 85 12.94 8.97 -11.33
N SER A 86 12.18 10.06 -11.26
CA SER A 86 12.00 10.82 -10.01
C SER A 86 11.26 10.05 -8.91
N LYS A 87 10.53 8.99 -9.28
CA LYS A 87 9.81 8.09 -8.35
C LYS A 87 10.39 6.69 -8.30
N THR A 88 11.40 6.40 -9.10
CA THR A 88 12.04 5.07 -9.17
C THR A 88 13.29 5.06 -8.31
N HIS A 89 13.34 4.17 -7.34
CA HIS A 89 14.48 4.00 -6.44
C HIS A 89 15.14 2.65 -6.62
N GLU A 90 16.47 2.63 -6.55
CA GLU A 90 17.28 1.42 -6.49
C GLU A 90 18.05 1.43 -5.17
N SER A 91 17.79 0.45 -4.32
CA SER A 91 18.44 0.36 -3.02
C SER A 91 18.58 -1.09 -2.59
N PRO A 92 19.73 -1.49 -2.03
CA PRO A 92 19.90 -2.82 -1.44
C PRO A 92 19.24 -2.95 -0.05
N TYR A 93 18.87 -1.82 0.57
CA TYR A 93 18.42 -1.78 1.97
C TYR A 93 16.92 -1.66 2.15
N GLY A 94 16.23 -1.12 1.16
CA GLY A 94 14.80 -0.89 1.32
C GLY A 94 14.09 -0.52 0.02
N PHE A 95 12.77 -0.49 0.12
CA PHE A 95 11.89 -0.17 -0.99
C PHE A 95 10.61 0.49 -0.48
N GLU A 96 9.95 1.21 -1.36
CA GLU A 96 8.57 1.65 -1.19
C GLU A 96 7.66 0.82 -2.08
N PHE A 97 6.54 0.36 -1.55
CA PHE A 97 5.51 -0.36 -2.30
C PHE A 97 4.14 -0.09 -1.70
N ALA A 98 3.19 0.33 -2.52
CA ALA A 98 1.82 0.65 -2.09
C ALA A 98 1.79 1.60 -0.88
N LYS A 99 2.59 2.66 -0.92
CA LYS A 99 2.79 3.66 0.17
C LYS A 99 3.39 3.09 1.47
N GLN A 100 3.94 1.89 1.42
CA GLN A 100 4.67 1.30 2.53
C GLN A 100 6.17 1.38 2.29
N ILE A 101 6.89 1.92 3.26
CA ILE A 101 8.34 2.01 3.23
C ILE A 101 8.91 0.90 4.11
N ARG A 102 9.75 0.05 3.52
CA ARG A 102 10.44 -1.02 4.23
C ARG A 102 11.94 -0.84 4.14
N LEU A 103 12.60 -0.83 5.30
CA LEU A 103 14.04 -0.78 5.43
C LEU A 103 14.52 -2.01 6.20
N HIS A 104 15.45 -2.77 5.65
CA HIS A 104 15.96 -4.01 6.25
C HIS A 104 14.84 -4.99 6.70
N GLY A 105 13.74 -5.04 5.95
CA GLY A 105 12.57 -5.86 6.27
C GLY A 105 11.61 -5.26 7.30
N ILE A 106 11.98 -4.17 7.98
CA ILE A 106 11.15 -3.47 8.96
C ILE A 106 10.26 -2.44 8.25
N ASN A 107 9.00 -2.39 8.61
CA ASN A 107 8.08 -1.35 8.12
C ASN A 107 8.33 -0.03 8.88
N VAL A 108 8.86 0.96 8.18
CA VAL A 108 9.13 2.30 8.70
C VAL A 108 8.17 3.36 8.16
N SER A 109 7.06 2.94 7.55
CA SER A 109 6.05 3.86 7.03
C SER A 109 5.57 4.82 8.12
N PRO A 110 5.22 6.07 7.77
CA PRO A 110 4.71 7.02 8.74
C PRO A 110 3.42 6.51 9.41
N PHE A 111 3.18 6.97 10.63
CA PHE A 111 1.92 6.70 11.31
C PHE A 111 0.78 7.47 10.61
N PRO A 112 -0.43 6.90 10.42
CA PRO A 112 -1.53 7.53 9.69
C PRO A 112 -2.21 8.64 10.51
N LEU A 113 -1.48 9.71 10.81
CA LEU A 113 -1.95 10.84 11.64
C LEU A 113 -3.19 11.53 11.04
N ALA A 114 -3.28 11.62 9.72
CA ALA A 114 -4.43 12.21 9.04
C ALA A 114 -5.71 11.41 9.32
N ALA A 115 -5.66 10.09 9.16
CA ALA A 115 -6.80 9.21 9.45
C ALA A 115 -7.20 9.28 10.93
N LEU A 116 -6.21 9.36 11.84
CA LEU A 116 -6.46 9.50 13.27
C LEU A 116 -7.12 10.86 13.59
N TYR A 117 -6.68 11.92 12.94
CA TYR A 117 -7.26 13.26 13.11
C TYR A 117 -8.70 13.34 12.60
N GLU A 118 -8.99 12.76 11.44
CA GLU A 118 -10.35 12.68 10.88
C GLU A 118 -11.31 11.93 11.81
N ARG A 119 -10.83 10.85 12.44
CA ARG A 119 -11.60 10.01 13.34
C ARG A 119 -11.53 10.40 14.82
N ARG A 120 -10.95 11.55 15.17
CA ARG A 120 -10.75 11.98 16.57
C ARG A 120 -12.01 12.02 17.42
N CYS A 121 -13.17 12.28 16.82
CA CYS A 121 -14.47 12.26 17.50
C CYS A 121 -15.06 10.85 17.66
N GLU A 122 -14.54 9.86 16.94
CA GLU A 122 -14.98 8.48 16.97
C GLU A 122 -13.96 7.63 17.74
N THR A 123 -14.12 7.52 19.05
CA THR A 123 -13.14 6.86 19.93
C THR A 123 -12.80 5.43 19.48
N ILE A 124 -13.79 4.63 19.09
CA ILE A 124 -13.58 3.23 18.68
C ILE A 124 -12.78 3.16 17.38
N SER A 125 -13.12 3.99 16.39
CA SER A 125 -12.40 4.05 15.11
C SER A 125 -10.95 4.51 15.31
N SER A 126 -10.70 5.50 16.15
CA SER A 126 -9.34 5.95 16.49
C SER A 126 -8.52 4.85 17.17
N ILE A 127 -9.11 4.11 18.10
CA ILE A 127 -8.46 2.98 18.76
C ILE A 127 -8.16 1.86 17.75
N ALA A 128 -9.10 1.54 16.85
CA ALA A 128 -8.89 0.52 15.84
C ALA A 128 -7.70 0.86 14.92
N ILE A 129 -7.58 2.12 14.50
CA ILE A 129 -6.43 2.60 13.71
C ILE A 129 -5.12 2.38 14.48
N ILE A 130 -5.06 2.77 15.75
CA ILE A 130 -3.85 2.63 16.57
C ILE A 130 -3.49 1.14 16.73
N VAL A 131 -4.45 0.30 17.11
CA VAL A 131 -4.22 -1.15 17.30
C VAL A 131 -3.72 -1.81 16.02
N GLN A 132 -4.34 -1.50 14.88
CA GLN A 132 -3.94 -2.03 13.58
C GLN A 132 -2.53 -1.61 13.20
N GLU A 133 -2.15 -0.34 13.43
CA GLU A 133 -0.79 0.14 13.13
C GLU A 133 0.27 -0.51 14.01
N PHE A 134 0.01 -0.67 15.31
CA PHE A 134 0.95 -1.33 16.23
C PHE A 134 1.18 -2.79 15.84
N ASP A 135 0.11 -3.50 15.52
CA ASP A 135 0.19 -4.91 15.11
C ASP A 135 0.88 -5.05 13.75
N TYR A 136 0.51 -4.20 12.80
CA TYR A 136 1.07 -4.20 11.45
C TYR A 136 2.57 -3.87 11.41
N LYS A 137 3.03 -2.97 12.28
CA LYS A 137 4.45 -2.60 12.41
C LYS A 137 5.24 -3.49 13.35
N CYS A 138 4.58 -4.45 14.00
CA CYS A 138 5.18 -5.32 15.02
C CYS A 138 5.88 -4.53 16.14
N TRP A 139 5.31 -3.38 16.55
CA TRP A 139 5.86 -2.59 17.63
C TRP A 139 5.66 -3.31 18.96
N ASN A 140 6.77 -3.62 19.63
CA ASN A 140 6.77 -4.29 20.93
C ASN A 140 6.67 -3.24 22.06
N THR A 141 5.49 -2.65 22.23
CA THR A 141 5.18 -1.65 23.26
C THR A 141 4.00 -2.11 24.10
N ASP A 142 3.85 -1.53 25.29
CA ASP A 142 2.64 -1.71 26.08
C ASP A 142 1.47 -0.92 25.48
N LEU A 143 0.82 -1.54 24.49
CA LEU A 143 -0.30 -0.95 23.76
C LEU A 143 -1.38 -0.38 24.68
N MET A 144 -1.63 -1.01 25.82
CA MET A 144 -2.64 -0.54 26.79
C MET A 144 -2.24 0.75 27.47
N SER A 145 -0.96 0.89 27.84
CA SER A 145 -0.43 2.10 28.43
C SER A 145 -0.42 3.25 27.42
N ASP A 146 0.01 2.95 26.19
CA ASP A 146 0.08 3.95 25.12
C ASP A 146 -1.30 4.45 24.69
N LEU A 147 -2.26 3.55 24.56
CA LEU A 147 -3.67 3.92 24.32
C LEU A 147 -4.26 4.72 25.48
N GLY A 148 -3.96 4.34 26.72
CA GLY A 148 -4.38 5.11 27.91
C GLY A 148 -3.82 6.52 27.90
N ASN A 149 -2.53 6.67 27.59
CA ASN A 149 -1.88 7.96 27.45
C ASN A 149 -2.51 8.80 26.32
N TYR A 150 -2.79 8.19 25.17
CA TYR A 150 -3.46 8.85 24.05
C TYR A 150 -4.86 9.35 24.45
N LEU A 151 -5.68 8.50 25.03
CA LEU A 151 -7.06 8.85 25.43
C LEU A 151 -7.07 9.97 26.50
N VAL A 152 -6.17 9.91 27.47
CA VAL A 152 -6.11 10.90 28.53
C VAL A 152 -5.46 12.20 28.07
N LYS A 153 -4.30 12.14 27.42
CA LYS A 153 -3.53 13.34 27.07
C LYS A 153 -3.99 14.03 25.80
N VAL A 154 -4.45 13.27 24.81
CA VAL A 154 -4.83 13.80 23.49
C VAL A 154 -6.33 14.02 23.38
N LEU A 155 -7.14 13.05 23.80
CA LEU A 155 -8.60 13.14 23.74
C LEU A 155 -9.22 13.74 25.02
N GLY A 156 -8.42 14.12 26.01
CA GLY A 156 -8.90 14.81 27.23
C GLY A 156 -9.77 13.96 28.16
N TRP A 157 -9.60 12.63 28.13
CA TRP A 157 -10.34 11.77 29.03
C TRP A 157 -9.85 11.90 30.46
N ASN A 158 -10.79 11.89 31.44
CA ASN A 158 -10.39 11.79 32.84
C ASN A 158 -10.04 10.33 33.20
N ARG A 159 -9.29 10.17 34.31
CA ARG A 159 -8.83 8.84 34.77
C ARG A 159 -9.98 7.88 35.07
N THR A 160 -11.11 8.38 35.57
CA THR A 160 -12.30 7.56 35.87
C THR A 160 -12.93 7.03 34.60
N ARG A 161 -13.04 7.82 33.54
CA ARG A 161 -13.53 7.39 32.23
C ARG A 161 -12.61 6.33 31.62
N TRP A 162 -11.31 6.54 31.71
CA TRP A 162 -10.31 5.55 31.27
C TRP A 162 -10.44 4.23 32.01
N SER A 163 -10.50 4.21 33.33
CA SER A 163 -10.60 2.99 34.14
C SER A 163 -11.87 2.17 33.83
N LYS A 164 -12.99 2.83 33.55
CA LYS A 164 -14.25 2.18 33.14
C LYS A 164 -14.17 1.61 31.73
N PHE A 165 -13.43 2.25 30.84
CA PHE A 165 -13.33 1.84 29.43
C PHE A 165 -12.28 0.75 29.20
N LYS A 166 -11.24 0.67 30.04
CA LYS A 166 -10.13 -0.27 29.92
C LYS A 166 -10.56 -1.76 29.73
N PRO A 167 -11.55 -2.30 30.46
CA PRO A 167 -12.02 -3.67 30.23
C PRO A 167 -12.64 -3.88 28.85
N THR A 168 -13.45 -2.92 28.39
CA THR A 168 -14.07 -2.96 27.06
C THR A 168 -13.01 -2.92 25.96
N LEU A 169 -11.97 -2.11 26.14
CA LEU A 169 -10.86 -2.02 25.21
C LEU A 169 -10.09 -3.35 25.10
N ASN A 170 -9.85 -4.05 26.23
CA ASN A 170 -9.24 -5.36 26.20
C ASN A 170 -10.05 -6.36 25.37
N LEU A 171 -11.37 -6.34 25.48
CA LEU A 171 -12.25 -7.18 24.66
C LEU A 171 -12.14 -6.82 23.18
N VAL A 172 -12.14 -5.53 22.84
CA VAL A 172 -12.00 -5.06 21.44
C VAL A 172 -10.65 -5.49 20.87
N ILE A 173 -9.55 -5.32 21.61
CA ILE A 173 -8.22 -5.73 21.17
C ILE A 173 -8.15 -7.25 20.95
N SER A 174 -8.69 -8.03 21.90
CA SER A 174 -8.72 -9.49 21.79
C SER A 174 -9.55 -9.93 20.59
N PHE A 175 -10.68 -9.30 20.35
CA PHE A 175 -11.53 -9.58 19.19
C PHE A 175 -10.81 -9.26 17.86
N LEU A 176 -10.15 -8.10 17.76
CA LEU A 176 -9.39 -7.72 16.57
C LEU A 176 -8.25 -8.70 16.29
N LYS A 177 -7.52 -9.15 17.32
CA LYS A 177 -6.46 -10.17 17.19
C LYS A 177 -7.02 -11.51 16.70
N THR A 178 -8.18 -11.92 17.20
CA THR A 178 -8.85 -13.17 16.76
C THR A 178 -9.25 -13.09 15.28
N LEU A 179 -9.78 -11.95 14.82
CA LEU A 179 -10.14 -11.75 13.42
C LEU A 179 -8.92 -11.77 12.47
N GLN A 180 -7.73 -11.45 12.98
CA GLN A 180 -6.48 -11.49 12.22
C GLN A 180 -5.80 -12.86 12.22
N GLY A 181 -6.38 -13.86 12.88
CA GLY A 181 -5.86 -15.23 12.94
C GLY A 181 -4.62 -15.38 13.82
N LYS A 182 -4.47 -14.53 14.83
CA LYS A 182 -3.38 -14.56 15.82
C LYS A 182 -3.90 -14.93 17.21
#